data_614d166d14679ac2bfbeaecfb35ebd0e
#
_entry.id   614d166d14679ac2bfbeaecfb35ebd0e
#
_cell.length_a   1.000
_cell.length_b   1.000
_cell.length_c   1.000
_cell.angle_alpha   90.00
_cell.angle_beta   90.00
_cell.angle_gamma   90.00
#
_symmetry.space_group_name_H-M   'P 1'
#
loop_
_entity.id
_entity.type
_entity.pdbx_description
1 polymer ?
#
loop_
_entity_poly.entity_id
_entity_poly.type
_entity_poly.pdbx_seq_one_letter_code
_entity_poly.pdbx_strand_id
1 'polypeptide(L)'
;MGDMPGMTMPASKAPAAADPHAGHDMSSMPGMVMPGSTGGAMNHDMPGMNMPADTGGQPMQHDMSSMPGMAMDGQMTGHGAGGTSLAPGNAPAPTPPSDHYADRVYKDGEMAASRTMLHNEHGGSTSSMILFNLAEYQVRNGRDGYRWDGEAWFGKDLDRLVVKTEGEGAFREGVDSAEVQGLYSRALDPYWNLQAGVRYDFKPNPSRTYATIGIEGVAPYWFETEAALFLSNKGEVLGRIEGYYDQRITQRLILQPRVELNLSAQNVPETRIGSGLSNAELGLRLRYEVRREFAPYIGVSYDRKFGRTADYARADGKDVKATSFVIGVRTWF
;
A
#
# COMPACT_ATOMS: atom_id res chain seq x y z
N MET A 1 63.59 23.09 15.94
CA MET A 1 64.16 22.26 14.86
C MET A 1 63.05 21.29 14.47
N GLY A 2 62.38 21.31 13.32
CA GLY A 2 62.55 22.10 12.09
C GLY A 2 61.16 22.15 11.43
N ASP A 3 60.92 23.27 10.81
CA ASP A 3 59.75 23.56 9.96
C ASP A 3 59.70 22.64 8.75
N MET A 4 58.45 22.16 8.43
CA MET A 4 58.15 21.63 7.10
C MET A 4 57.17 22.57 6.38
N PRO A 5 57.48 22.96 5.14
CA PRO A 5 56.72 23.97 4.41
C PRO A 5 55.44 23.39 3.80
N GLY A 6 54.43 24.24 3.68
CA GLY A 6 53.08 23.98 3.26
C GLY A 6 52.89 23.31 1.90
N MET A 7 52.00 22.37 1.85
CA MET A 7 51.33 21.89 0.65
C MET A 7 49.97 22.53 0.51
N THR A 8 49.89 23.51 -0.37
CA THR A 8 48.59 24.01 -0.88
C THR A 8 48.05 23.05 -1.92
N MET A 9 46.95 22.41 -1.61
CA MET A 9 46.14 21.65 -2.56
C MET A 9 45.33 22.61 -3.44
N PRO A 10 45.31 22.46 -4.76
CA PRO A 10 44.44 23.25 -5.60
C PRO A 10 42.98 22.79 -5.43
N ALA A 11 42.06 23.76 -5.29
CA ALA A 11 40.63 23.52 -5.22
C ALA A 11 40.14 22.84 -6.51
N SER A 12 39.67 21.60 -6.38
CA SER A 12 38.97 20.88 -7.42
C SER A 12 37.59 21.51 -7.63
N LYS A 13 37.44 22.16 -8.78
CA LYS A 13 36.15 22.69 -9.24
C LYS A 13 35.31 21.50 -9.66
N ALA A 14 34.20 21.24 -8.93
CA ALA A 14 33.24 20.22 -9.30
C ALA A 14 32.66 20.53 -10.70
N PRO A 15 32.48 19.51 -11.57
CA PRO A 15 31.80 19.71 -12.84
C PRO A 15 30.33 20.02 -12.58
N ALA A 16 29.83 21.05 -13.29
CA ALA A 16 28.41 21.39 -13.28
C ALA A 16 27.60 20.18 -13.78
N ALA A 17 26.52 19.86 -13.09
CA ALA A 17 25.58 18.85 -13.51
C ALA A 17 25.05 19.17 -14.91
N ALA A 18 25.18 18.25 -15.85
CA ALA A 18 24.64 18.36 -17.18
C ALA A 18 23.10 18.34 -17.09
N ASP A 19 22.46 19.34 -17.70
CA ASP A 19 21.01 19.42 -17.87
C ASP A 19 20.56 18.27 -18.79
N PRO A 20 19.69 17.35 -18.34
CA PRO A 20 19.25 16.21 -19.16
C PRO A 20 18.37 16.61 -20.34
N HIS A 21 18.03 17.90 -20.51
CA HIS A 21 17.23 18.42 -21.61
C HIS A 21 18.02 19.25 -22.64
N ALA A 22 19.32 19.41 -22.51
CA ALA A 22 20.17 20.09 -23.48
C ALA A 22 20.50 19.13 -24.65
N GLY A 23 19.63 19.04 -25.65
CA GLY A 23 19.95 18.24 -26.84
C GLY A 23 18.80 17.95 -27.81
N HIS A 24 17.58 18.39 -27.53
CA HIS A 24 16.50 18.25 -28.52
C HIS A 24 16.29 19.54 -29.30
N ASP A 25 17.02 19.67 -30.42
CA ASP A 25 16.76 20.70 -31.42
C ASP A 25 15.51 20.30 -32.21
N MET A 26 14.36 20.96 -31.90
CA MET A 26 13.06 20.72 -32.54
C MET A 26 12.89 21.45 -33.87
N SER A 27 13.94 22.08 -34.39
CA SER A 27 13.88 22.86 -35.61
C SER A 27 13.91 22.01 -36.91
N SER A 28 14.12 20.70 -36.80
CA SER A 28 14.27 19.79 -37.95
C SER A 28 13.05 18.91 -38.27
N MET A 29 11.88 19.14 -37.64
CA MET A 29 10.66 18.42 -38.04
C MET A 29 9.95 19.11 -39.19
N PRO A 30 9.78 18.47 -40.36
CA PRO A 30 9.02 19.05 -41.46
C PRO A 30 7.52 19.01 -41.13
N GLY A 31 6.91 20.17 -40.91
CA GLY A 31 5.46 20.27 -40.78
C GLY A 31 4.89 21.05 -39.61
N MET A 32 5.69 21.53 -38.64
CA MET A 32 5.20 22.41 -37.57
C MET A 32 5.65 23.86 -37.79
N VAL A 33 4.76 24.70 -38.34
CA VAL A 33 4.93 26.16 -38.32
C VAL A 33 4.34 26.67 -37.01
N MET A 34 5.18 27.10 -36.08
CA MET A 34 4.75 27.84 -34.88
C MET A 34 4.53 29.32 -35.26
N PRO A 35 3.36 29.93 -35.00
CA PRO A 35 3.22 31.37 -35.09
C PRO A 35 3.96 32.04 -33.94
N GLY A 36 4.80 33.05 -34.27
CA GLY A 36 5.62 33.80 -33.32
C GLY A 36 4.80 34.46 -32.20
N SER A 37 5.32 34.35 -30.98
CA SER A 37 4.80 35.02 -29.81
C SER A 37 5.12 36.53 -29.85
N THR A 38 4.14 37.31 -30.22
CA THR A 38 4.10 38.73 -29.85
C THR A 38 2.89 38.94 -28.95
N GLY A 39 3.17 39.42 -27.71
CA GLY A 39 2.13 39.74 -26.73
C GLY A 39 1.17 40.80 -27.25
N GLY A 40 -0.09 40.46 -27.38
CA GLY A 40 -1.18 41.34 -27.65
C GLY A 40 -2.46 40.71 -27.11
N ALA A 41 -3.19 41.43 -26.30
CA ALA A 41 -4.48 41.04 -25.81
C ALA A 41 -5.42 40.76 -27.00
N MET A 42 -5.90 39.55 -27.17
CA MET A 42 -6.91 39.22 -28.16
C MET A 42 -8.29 39.60 -27.65
N ASN A 43 -8.79 40.75 -28.09
CA ASN A 43 -10.22 41.01 -28.13
C ASN A 43 -10.82 40.22 -29.30
N HIS A 44 -11.61 39.20 -28.99
CA HIS A 44 -12.43 38.53 -29.99
C HIS A 44 -13.71 39.34 -30.22
N ASP A 45 -13.67 40.27 -31.16
CA ASP A 45 -14.88 40.84 -31.76
C ASP A 45 -15.41 39.82 -32.74
N MET A 46 -16.54 39.22 -32.44
CA MET A 46 -17.36 38.45 -33.40
C MET A 46 -18.37 39.39 -34.02
N PRO A 47 -18.32 39.71 -35.30
CA PRO A 47 -19.33 40.55 -35.94
C PRO A 47 -20.63 39.76 -36.14
N GLY A 48 -21.69 40.14 -35.43
CA GLY A 48 -23.02 39.65 -35.72
C GLY A 48 -23.92 39.19 -34.57
N MET A 49 -23.53 39.34 -33.29
CA MET A 49 -24.46 39.09 -32.20
C MET A 49 -24.74 40.37 -31.41
N ASN A 50 -25.87 40.99 -31.73
CA ASN A 50 -26.47 42.04 -30.92
C ASN A 50 -27.17 41.39 -29.76
N MET A 51 -26.60 41.53 -28.54
CA MET A 51 -27.26 41.17 -27.30
C MET A 51 -28.02 42.38 -26.78
N PRO A 52 -29.32 42.30 -26.50
CA PRO A 52 -30.01 43.33 -25.72
C PRO A 52 -29.65 43.13 -24.25
N ALA A 53 -29.32 44.21 -23.56
CA ALA A 53 -29.05 44.25 -22.15
C ALA A 53 -30.28 43.91 -21.30
N ASP A 54 -30.03 43.03 -20.33
CA ASP A 54 -30.59 42.91 -18.99
C ASP A 54 -32.12 43.07 -18.81
N THR A 55 -32.74 41.92 -18.49
CA THR A 55 -33.79 41.83 -17.45
C THR A 55 -34.00 40.36 -17.04
N GLY A 56 -33.75 40.08 -15.75
CA GLY A 56 -34.44 39.11 -14.91
C GLY A 56 -34.55 37.66 -15.33
N GLY A 57 -33.80 36.81 -14.63
CA GLY A 57 -33.79 35.39 -14.54
C GLY A 57 -35.05 34.61 -14.99
N GLN A 58 -34.88 33.82 -16.07
CA GLN A 58 -35.59 32.55 -16.24
C GLN A 58 -34.66 31.56 -16.97
N PRO A 59 -34.65 30.27 -16.65
CA PRO A 59 -33.83 29.29 -17.35
C PRO A 59 -34.39 29.13 -18.78
N MET A 60 -33.56 29.29 -19.78
CA MET A 60 -33.90 29.00 -21.19
C MET A 60 -34.14 27.48 -21.29
N GLN A 61 -35.41 27.12 -21.45
CA GLN A 61 -35.80 25.80 -21.96
C GLN A 61 -35.55 25.81 -23.48
N HIS A 62 -34.54 25.13 -23.94
CA HIS A 62 -34.38 24.80 -25.33
C HIS A 62 -35.40 23.72 -25.71
N ASP A 63 -36.45 24.11 -26.39
CA ASP A 63 -37.42 23.20 -27.00
C ASP A 63 -36.75 22.49 -28.19
N MET A 64 -36.38 21.24 -27.99
CA MET A 64 -35.76 20.37 -29.01
C MET A 64 -36.79 19.63 -29.89
N SER A 65 -38.08 19.96 -29.80
CA SER A 65 -39.17 19.27 -30.51
C SER A 65 -39.24 19.61 -32.03
N SER A 66 -38.41 20.56 -32.49
CA SER A 66 -38.41 21.01 -33.88
C SER A 66 -37.30 20.44 -34.77
N MET A 67 -36.51 19.47 -34.30
CA MET A 67 -35.52 18.79 -35.13
C MET A 67 -36.13 17.60 -35.88
N PRO A 68 -36.17 17.62 -37.24
CA PRO A 68 -36.70 16.49 -37.99
C PRO A 68 -35.72 15.30 -37.89
N GLY A 69 -36.17 14.21 -37.28
CA GLY A 69 -35.45 12.95 -37.26
C GLY A 69 -35.13 12.31 -35.93
N MET A 70 -35.50 12.92 -34.77
CA MET A 70 -35.40 12.28 -33.47
C MET A 70 -36.79 12.01 -32.89
N ALA A 71 -37.37 10.88 -33.23
CA ALA A 71 -38.47 10.31 -32.46
C ALA A 71 -37.87 9.62 -31.22
N MET A 72 -37.91 10.27 -30.07
CA MET A 72 -37.64 9.66 -28.78
C MET A 72 -38.96 9.19 -28.16
N ASP A 73 -39.27 7.93 -28.36
CA ASP A 73 -40.35 7.26 -27.61
C ASP A 73 -39.74 6.80 -26.28
N GLY A 74 -40.13 7.43 -25.19
CA GLY A 74 -39.65 7.02 -23.88
C GLY A 74 -39.55 8.16 -22.87
N GLN A 75 -40.38 8.14 -21.88
CA GLN A 75 -40.52 9.04 -20.77
C GLN A 75 -39.19 9.28 -20.03
N MET A 76 -38.50 10.40 -20.31
CA MET A 76 -37.31 10.83 -19.56
C MET A 76 -37.77 11.52 -18.29
N THR A 77 -37.73 10.81 -17.18
CA THR A 77 -37.80 11.40 -15.85
C THR A 77 -36.39 11.55 -15.26
N GLY A 78 -35.92 12.77 -15.12
CA GLY A 78 -34.81 13.15 -14.24
C GLY A 78 -33.42 13.09 -14.84
N HIS A 79 -32.92 14.21 -15.37
CA HIS A 79 -31.52 14.42 -15.65
C HIS A 79 -30.76 14.69 -14.32
N GLY A 80 -30.21 13.65 -13.70
CA GLY A 80 -29.17 13.81 -12.68
C GLY A 80 -27.86 14.21 -13.37
N ALA A 81 -27.25 15.28 -12.93
CA ALA A 81 -25.97 15.74 -13.44
C ALA A 81 -24.88 14.65 -13.19
N GLY A 82 -24.38 14.04 -14.26
CA GLY A 82 -23.19 13.22 -14.19
C GLY A 82 -23.38 11.70 -14.27
N GLY A 83 -23.98 11.18 -15.33
CA GLY A 83 -24.00 9.73 -15.60
C GLY A 83 -25.33 9.24 -16.14
N THR A 84 -25.36 8.02 -16.62
CA THR A 84 -26.61 7.38 -17.05
C THR A 84 -27.49 7.13 -15.83
N SER A 85 -28.78 7.50 -15.89
CA SER A 85 -29.79 7.18 -14.86
C SER A 85 -30.19 5.71 -14.84
N LEU A 86 -29.55 4.87 -15.65
CA LEU A 86 -29.77 3.43 -15.69
C LEU A 86 -29.14 2.79 -14.44
N ALA A 87 -29.92 1.96 -13.76
CA ALA A 87 -29.35 1.13 -12.70
C ALA A 87 -28.22 0.25 -13.28
N PRO A 88 -27.08 0.07 -12.58
CA PRO A 88 -26.05 -0.80 -13.04
C PRO A 88 -26.61 -2.21 -13.22
N GLY A 89 -26.39 -2.79 -14.41
CA GLY A 89 -26.81 -4.15 -14.70
C GLY A 89 -26.02 -5.15 -13.87
N ASN A 90 -26.64 -6.26 -13.46
CA ASN A 90 -25.99 -7.38 -12.77
C ASN A 90 -25.30 -8.34 -13.75
N ALA A 91 -25.27 -8.05 -15.04
CA ALA A 91 -24.60 -8.87 -16.02
C ALA A 91 -23.06 -8.77 -15.83
N PRO A 92 -22.33 -9.90 -15.89
CA PRO A 92 -20.88 -9.85 -15.85
C PRO A 92 -20.37 -9.03 -17.05
N ALA A 93 -19.24 -8.37 -16.87
CA ALA A 93 -18.59 -7.65 -17.95
C ALA A 93 -18.38 -8.57 -19.16
N PRO A 94 -18.59 -8.09 -20.39
CA PRO A 94 -18.33 -8.92 -21.57
C PRO A 94 -16.86 -9.33 -21.60
N THR A 95 -16.61 -10.57 -22.03
CA THR A 95 -15.23 -11.05 -22.19
C THR A 95 -14.50 -10.12 -23.16
N PRO A 96 -13.32 -9.58 -22.80
CA PRO A 96 -12.58 -8.73 -23.71
C PRO A 96 -12.24 -9.48 -24.98
N PRO A 97 -12.29 -8.86 -26.17
CA PRO A 97 -11.92 -9.51 -27.40
C PRO A 97 -10.47 -9.99 -27.35
N SER A 98 -10.22 -11.19 -27.85
CA SER A 98 -8.88 -11.79 -27.90
C SER A 98 -8.04 -11.27 -29.07
N ASP A 99 -8.62 -10.49 -29.96
CA ASP A 99 -7.93 -9.91 -31.11
C ASP A 99 -7.20 -8.62 -30.69
N HIS A 100 -5.98 -8.48 -31.14
CA HIS A 100 -5.19 -7.28 -30.96
C HIS A 100 -5.48 -6.32 -32.10
N TYR A 101 -6.28 -5.28 -31.85
CA TYR A 101 -6.73 -4.33 -32.87
C TYR A 101 -5.59 -3.71 -33.71
N ALA A 102 -4.43 -3.50 -33.10
CA ALA A 102 -3.26 -2.98 -33.80
C ALA A 102 -2.73 -3.92 -34.89
N ASP A 103 -2.91 -5.25 -34.77
CA ASP A 103 -2.50 -6.22 -35.77
C ASP A 103 -3.29 -6.11 -37.09
N ARG A 104 -4.41 -5.40 -37.07
CA ARG A 104 -5.20 -5.08 -38.29
C ARG A 104 -4.55 -4.01 -39.18
N VAL A 105 -3.65 -3.20 -38.58
CA VAL A 105 -2.99 -2.07 -39.24
C VAL A 105 -1.51 -2.32 -39.45
N TYR A 106 -0.86 -2.96 -38.48
CA TYR A 106 0.58 -3.25 -38.49
C TYR A 106 0.85 -4.71 -38.73
N LYS A 107 2.04 -5.03 -39.25
CA LYS A 107 2.42 -6.41 -39.50
C LYS A 107 2.55 -7.20 -38.19
N ASP A 108 2.11 -8.45 -38.20
CA ASP A 108 2.02 -9.31 -37.03
C ASP A 108 3.34 -9.38 -36.21
N GLY A 109 4.48 -9.43 -36.84
CA GLY A 109 5.78 -9.53 -36.16
C GLY A 109 6.20 -8.25 -35.40
N GLU A 110 5.83 -7.08 -35.93
CA GLU A 110 6.19 -5.79 -35.31
C GLU A 110 5.40 -5.56 -34.02
N MET A 111 4.11 -5.86 -34.04
CA MET A 111 3.26 -5.71 -32.89
C MET A 111 3.51 -6.76 -31.79
N ALA A 112 3.89 -7.96 -32.17
CA ALA A 112 4.27 -9.00 -31.20
C ALA A 112 5.51 -8.58 -30.39
N ALA A 113 6.54 -8.05 -31.05
CA ALA A 113 7.74 -7.54 -30.37
C ALA A 113 7.40 -6.36 -29.43
N SER A 114 6.56 -5.42 -29.89
CA SER A 114 6.13 -4.28 -29.09
C SER A 114 5.31 -4.69 -27.87
N ARG A 115 4.42 -5.68 -28.01
CA ARG A 115 3.66 -6.23 -26.86
C ARG A 115 4.56 -6.93 -25.85
N THR A 116 5.57 -7.67 -26.31
CA THR A 116 6.54 -8.30 -25.41
C THR A 116 7.35 -7.27 -24.64
N MET A 117 7.77 -6.21 -25.31
CA MET A 117 8.48 -5.09 -24.70
C MET A 117 7.61 -4.39 -23.65
N LEU A 118 6.37 -4.03 -24.03
CA LEU A 118 5.41 -3.41 -23.11
C LEU A 118 5.11 -4.28 -21.89
N HIS A 119 4.94 -5.60 -22.08
CA HIS A 119 4.73 -6.54 -20.98
C HIS A 119 5.93 -6.60 -20.03
N ASN A 120 7.15 -6.59 -20.56
CA ASN A 120 8.35 -6.62 -19.74
C ASN A 120 8.60 -5.30 -18.99
N GLU A 121 8.18 -4.18 -19.55
CA GLU A 121 8.35 -2.85 -18.95
C GLU A 121 7.24 -2.48 -17.96
N HIS A 122 6.02 -2.98 -18.19
CA HIS A 122 4.82 -2.51 -17.49
C HIS A 122 3.97 -3.62 -16.84
N GLY A 123 4.57 -4.65 -16.28
CA GLY A 123 3.82 -5.67 -15.52
C GLY A 123 4.35 -7.09 -15.60
N GLY A 124 5.30 -7.37 -16.50
CA GLY A 124 5.96 -8.67 -16.59
C GLY A 124 7.30 -8.74 -15.86
N SER A 125 7.77 -7.64 -15.30
CA SER A 125 9.04 -7.56 -14.59
C SER A 125 8.96 -8.28 -13.25
N THR A 126 10.09 -8.90 -12.88
CA THR A 126 10.26 -9.45 -11.53
C THR A 126 10.79 -8.34 -10.63
N SER A 127 10.20 -8.20 -9.47
CA SER A 127 10.59 -7.21 -8.46
C SER A 127 10.72 -7.84 -7.09
N SER A 128 11.38 -7.15 -6.19
CA SER A 128 11.57 -7.59 -4.80
C SER A 128 11.52 -6.39 -3.86
N MET A 129 11.14 -6.64 -2.64
CA MET A 129 11.16 -5.66 -1.56
C MET A 129 11.51 -6.37 -0.24
N ILE A 130 12.23 -5.67 0.60
CA ILE A 130 12.45 -6.04 2.00
C ILE A 130 11.93 -4.89 2.84
N LEU A 131 10.96 -5.15 3.70
CA LEU A 131 10.34 -4.17 4.59
C LEU A 131 10.56 -4.58 6.05
N PHE A 132 11.06 -3.69 6.86
CA PHE A 132 10.95 -3.75 8.32
C PHE A 132 9.85 -2.77 8.73
N ASN A 133 8.67 -3.31 8.96
CA ASN A 133 7.50 -2.54 9.36
C ASN A 133 7.66 -2.02 10.79
N LEU A 134 8.14 -2.90 11.68
CA LEU A 134 8.50 -2.57 13.05
C LEU A 134 9.94 -3.03 13.35
N ALA A 135 10.74 -2.12 13.88
CA ALA A 135 11.99 -2.41 14.57
C ALA A 135 12.02 -1.51 15.82
N GLU A 136 11.49 -2.01 16.93
CA GLU A 136 11.12 -1.22 18.10
C GLU A 136 11.95 -1.56 19.33
N TYR A 137 12.36 -0.53 20.04
CA TYR A 137 12.69 -0.55 21.45
C TYR A 137 11.44 -0.15 22.24
N GLN A 138 11.11 -0.92 23.27
CA GLN A 138 9.91 -0.76 24.07
C GLN A 138 10.29 -0.45 25.52
N VAL A 139 9.99 0.76 25.98
CA VAL A 139 10.12 1.16 27.39
C VAL A 139 8.87 0.73 28.13
N ARG A 140 9.02 -0.14 29.12
CA ARG A 140 7.92 -0.73 29.89
C ARG A 140 8.10 -0.48 31.38
N ASN A 141 7.01 -0.58 32.14
CA ASN A 141 7.12 -0.75 33.59
C ASN A 141 7.74 -2.11 33.89
N GLY A 142 8.94 -2.11 34.45
CA GLY A 142 9.71 -3.31 34.67
C GLY A 142 10.90 -3.42 33.73
N ARG A 143 10.89 -4.37 32.81
CA ARG A 143 11.99 -4.56 31.87
C ARG A 143 11.64 -4.06 30.48
N ASP A 144 12.57 -3.34 29.91
CA ASP A 144 12.47 -2.89 28.52
C ASP A 144 12.51 -4.07 27.56
N GLY A 145 11.77 -3.94 26.49
CA GLY A 145 11.62 -4.95 25.47
C GLY A 145 12.04 -4.48 24.08
N TYR A 146 11.98 -5.40 23.17
CA TYR A 146 12.13 -5.14 21.74
C TYR A 146 11.10 -5.95 20.95
N ARG A 147 10.74 -5.43 19.78
CA ARG A 147 9.86 -6.10 18.83
C ARG A 147 10.35 -5.85 17.41
N TRP A 148 10.22 -6.85 16.55
CA TRP A 148 10.40 -6.71 15.11
C TRP A 148 9.21 -7.31 14.36
N ASP A 149 8.94 -6.74 13.21
CA ASP A 149 8.00 -7.22 12.22
C ASP A 149 8.59 -6.85 10.86
N GLY A 150 8.86 -7.86 10.06
CA GLY A 150 9.52 -7.71 8.78
C GLY A 150 8.94 -8.63 7.73
N GLU A 151 8.92 -8.13 6.51
CA GLU A 151 8.47 -8.84 5.34
C GLU A 151 9.45 -8.68 4.19
N ALA A 152 9.66 -9.75 3.45
CA ALA A 152 10.35 -9.71 2.17
C ALA A 152 9.53 -10.43 1.13
N TRP A 153 9.45 -9.87 -0.08
CA TRP A 153 8.80 -10.54 -1.18
C TRP A 153 9.61 -10.46 -2.47
N PHE A 154 9.43 -11.47 -3.29
CA PHE A 154 10.07 -11.60 -4.60
C PHE A 154 9.07 -12.22 -5.58
N GLY A 155 8.94 -11.66 -6.77
CA GLY A 155 8.05 -12.20 -7.79
C GLY A 155 7.57 -11.18 -8.79
N LYS A 156 6.45 -11.49 -9.42
CA LYS A 156 5.74 -10.66 -10.40
C LYS A 156 4.55 -9.96 -9.75
N ASP A 157 3.85 -9.16 -10.52
CA ASP A 157 2.68 -8.40 -10.02
C ASP A 157 1.59 -9.31 -9.46
N LEU A 158 1.33 -10.45 -10.08
CA LEU A 158 0.25 -11.36 -9.69
C LEU A 158 0.70 -12.46 -8.72
N ASP A 159 1.95 -12.90 -8.83
CA ASP A 159 2.44 -14.07 -8.11
C ASP A 159 3.77 -13.75 -7.43
N ARG A 160 3.83 -13.90 -6.11
CA ARG A 160 5.00 -13.58 -5.27
C ARG A 160 5.28 -14.68 -4.27
N LEU A 161 6.55 -14.86 -3.99
CA LEU A 161 7.01 -15.53 -2.78
C LEU A 161 7.18 -14.48 -1.69
N VAL A 162 6.59 -14.71 -0.52
CA VAL A 162 6.62 -13.80 0.62
C VAL A 162 7.24 -14.52 1.81
N VAL A 163 8.14 -13.85 2.50
CA VAL A 163 8.71 -14.30 3.77
C VAL A 163 8.39 -13.25 4.81
N LYS A 164 7.64 -13.63 5.85
CA LYS A 164 7.35 -12.76 7.01
C LYS A 164 8.09 -13.26 8.24
N THR A 165 8.52 -12.36 9.08
CA THR A 165 9.13 -12.68 10.39
C THR A 165 8.68 -11.67 11.42
N GLU A 166 8.25 -12.19 12.54
CA GLU A 166 7.81 -11.38 13.67
C GLU A 166 8.37 -11.96 14.97
N GLY A 167 8.61 -11.09 15.93
CA GLY A 167 8.96 -11.55 17.27
C GLY A 167 9.14 -10.42 18.24
N GLU A 168 9.15 -10.80 19.51
CA GLU A 168 9.33 -9.90 20.62
C GLU A 168 10.13 -10.55 21.76
N GLY A 169 10.67 -9.73 22.62
CA GLY A 169 11.40 -10.21 23.80
C GLY A 169 11.70 -9.10 24.78
N ALA A 170 12.31 -9.47 25.88
CA ALA A 170 12.81 -8.55 26.89
C ALA A 170 14.34 -8.60 26.93
N PHE A 171 14.97 -7.44 27.11
CA PHE A 171 16.42 -7.36 27.24
C PHE A 171 16.89 -8.14 28.46
N ARG A 172 17.91 -8.97 28.28
CA ARG A 172 18.51 -9.89 29.28
C ARG A 172 17.65 -11.10 29.62
N GLU A 173 16.43 -11.27 29.06
CA GLU A 173 15.63 -12.48 29.22
C GLU A 173 15.58 -13.32 27.94
N GLY A 174 15.82 -12.64 26.79
CA GLY A 174 15.84 -13.27 25.47
C GLY A 174 14.54 -13.07 24.70
N VAL A 175 14.29 -13.98 23.79
CA VAL A 175 13.12 -13.94 22.89
C VAL A 175 11.95 -14.66 23.55
N ASP A 176 10.83 -13.97 23.71
CA ASP A 176 9.57 -14.51 24.22
C ASP A 176 8.75 -15.18 23.15
N SER A 177 8.62 -14.53 21.98
CA SER A 177 7.98 -15.07 20.78
C SER A 177 8.83 -14.78 19.54
N ALA A 178 8.89 -15.74 18.62
CA ALA A 178 9.52 -15.57 17.32
C ALA A 178 8.94 -16.54 16.31
N GLU A 179 8.55 -16.01 15.16
CA GLU A 179 8.00 -16.79 14.05
C GLU A 179 8.64 -16.40 12.72
N VAL A 180 8.58 -17.33 11.78
CA VAL A 180 8.86 -17.09 10.38
C VAL A 180 7.78 -17.75 9.54
N GLN A 181 7.36 -17.09 8.47
CA GLN A 181 6.40 -17.59 7.52
C GLN A 181 7.01 -17.58 6.11
N GLY A 182 6.78 -18.65 5.36
CA GLY A 182 7.08 -18.74 3.93
C GLY A 182 5.78 -18.94 3.18
N LEU A 183 5.37 -17.95 2.39
CA LEU A 183 4.04 -17.89 1.78
C LEU A 183 4.16 -17.70 0.26
N TYR A 184 3.29 -18.37 -0.47
CA TYR A 184 2.97 -18.00 -1.84
C TYR A 184 1.81 -17.02 -1.81
N SER A 185 1.97 -15.88 -2.45
CA SER A 185 0.98 -14.80 -2.53
C SER A 185 0.51 -14.63 -3.95
N ARG A 186 -0.81 -14.64 -4.16
CA ARG A 186 -1.44 -14.42 -5.45
C ARG A 186 -2.45 -13.29 -5.37
N ALA A 187 -2.32 -12.30 -6.26
CA ALA A 187 -3.30 -11.24 -6.39
C ALA A 187 -4.65 -11.79 -6.85
N LEU A 188 -5.70 -11.52 -6.09
CA LEU A 188 -7.10 -11.83 -6.45
C LEU A 188 -7.70 -10.70 -7.28
N ASP A 189 -7.40 -9.48 -6.89
CA ASP A 189 -7.79 -8.24 -7.53
C ASP A 189 -6.73 -7.15 -7.24
N PRO A 190 -6.91 -5.89 -7.69
CA PRO A 190 -5.93 -4.82 -7.44
C PRO A 190 -5.69 -4.48 -5.97
N TYR A 191 -6.55 -4.92 -5.05
CA TYR A 191 -6.53 -4.56 -3.63
C TYR A 191 -6.21 -5.72 -2.71
N TRP A 192 -6.46 -6.97 -3.14
CA TRP A 192 -6.38 -8.14 -2.28
C TRP A 192 -5.49 -9.24 -2.82
N ASN A 193 -4.67 -9.78 -1.95
CA ASN A 193 -3.81 -10.94 -2.20
C ASN A 193 -4.26 -12.11 -1.33
N LEU A 194 -4.35 -13.30 -1.91
CA LEU A 194 -4.48 -14.56 -1.18
C LEU A 194 -3.08 -15.09 -0.90
N GLN A 195 -2.81 -15.48 0.34
CA GLN A 195 -1.55 -16.04 0.77
C GLN A 195 -1.75 -17.46 1.31
N ALA A 196 -0.86 -18.37 0.96
CA ALA A 196 -0.86 -19.73 1.50
C ALA A 196 0.58 -20.24 1.65
N GLY A 197 0.85 -20.98 2.73
CA GLY A 197 2.18 -21.52 2.97
C GLY A 197 2.36 -22.12 4.35
N VAL A 198 3.52 -21.90 4.93
CA VAL A 198 3.94 -22.52 6.19
C VAL A 198 4.46 -21.44 7.13
N ARG A 199 4.06 -21.52 8.40
CA ARG A 199 4.60 -20.75 9.53
C ARG A 199 5.32 -21.71 10.47
N TYR A 200 6.46 -21.26 10.99
CA TYR A 200 7.20 -21.94 12.04
C TYR A 200 7.46 -20.99 13.22
N ASP A 201 6.98 -21.41 14.38
CA ASP A 201 7.21 -20.70 15.64
C ASP A 201 8.42 -21.30 16.36
N PHE A 202 9.49 -20.52 16.46
CA PHE A 202 10.67 -20.89 17.25
C PHE A 202 10.39 -20.74 18.75
N LYS A 203 9.52 -19.80 19.12
CA LYS A 203 9.09 -19.47 20.47
C LYS A 203 7.59 -19.11 20.46
N PRO A 204 6.86 -19.39 21.59
CA PRO A 204 7.32 -20.05 22.84
C PRO A 204 7.63 -21.52 22.64
N ASN A 205 8.34 -22.13 23.61
CA ASN A 205 8.53 -23.58 23.62
C ASN A 205 7.23 -24.29 24.07
N PRO A 206 6.90 -25.46 23.49
CA PRO A 206 7.58 -26.14 22.38
C PRO A 206 7.32 -25.42 21.04
N SER A 207 8.29 -25.48 20.13
CA SER A 207 8.13 -24.98 18.75
C SER A 207 6.96 -25.63 18.04
N ARG A 208 6.35 -24.90 17.10
CA ARG A 208 5.19 -25.35 16.33
C ARG A 208 5.37 -25.04 14.83
N THR A 209 4.83 -25.92 14.02
CA THR A 209 4.71 -25.66 12.57
C THR A 209 3.22 -25.60 12.22
N TYR A 210 2.87 -24.64 11.37
CA TYR A 210 1.48 -24.44 10.94
C TYR A 210 1.40 -24.38 9.42
N ALA A 211 0.34 -24.98 8.89
CA ALA A 211 -0.14 -24.59 7.56
C ALA A 211 -0.87 -23.25 7.70
N THR A 212 -0.58 -22.34 6.79
CA THR A 212 -1.12 -20.97 6.81
C THR A 212 -1.93 -20.70 5.57
N ILE A 213 -3.09 -20.08 5.73
CA ILE A 213 -3.87 -19.45 4.67
C ILE A 213 -4.32 -18.09 5.16
N GLY A 214 -4.19 -17.07 4.33
CA GLY A 214 -4.55 -15.71 4.70
C GLY A 214 -4.92 -14.85 3.50
N ILE A 215 -5.43 -13.69 3.80
CA ILE A 215 -5.73 -12.61 2.86
C ILE A 215 -5.10 -11.33 3.38
N GLU A 216 -4.47 -10.58 2.50
CA GLU A 216 -3.83 -9.32 2.81
C GLU A 216 -4.20 -8.30 1.73
N GLY A 217 -4.44 -7.07 2.12
CA GLY A 217 -4.79 -6.04 1.14
C GLY A 217 -5.24 -4.73 1.76
N VAL A 218 -5.76 -3.87 0.88
CA VAL A 218 -6.21 -2.53 1.23
C VAL A 218 -7.73 -2.49 1.20
N ALA A 219 -8.33 -2.40 2.38
CA ALA A 219 -9.78 -2.23 2.55
C ALA A 219 -10.21 -0.80 2.17
N PRO A 220 -11.53 -0.53 1.97
CA PRO A 220 -12.03 0.81 1.71
C PRO A 220 -11.49 1.85 2.69
N TYR A 221 -11.25 3.07 2.20
CA TYR A 221 -10.63 4.18 2.94
C TYR A 221 -9.14 3.98 3.29
N TRP A 222 -8.43 3.11 2.56
CA TRP A 222 -6.99 2.88 2.70
C TRP A 222 -6.56 2.22 4.02
N PHE A 223 -7.45 1.41 4.61
CA PHE A 223 -7.07 0.54 5.72
C PHE A 223 -6.26 -0.65 5.18
N GLU A 224 -5.03 -0.76 5.60
CA GLU A 224 -4.23 -1.96 5.39
C GLU A 224 -4.73 -3.05 6.34
N THR A 225 -5.06 -4.21 5.81
CA THR A 225 -5.69 -5.28 6.57
C THR A 225 -5.09 -6.63 6.20
N GLU A 226 -4.79 -7.43 7.21
CA GLU A 226 -4.37 -8.81 7.07
C GLU A 226 -5.25 -9.70 7.94
N ALA A 227 -5.64 -10.86 7.43
CA ALA A 227 -6.30 -11.91 8.18
C ALA A 227 -5.72 -13.26 7.79
N ALA A 228 -5.31 -14.06 8.78
CA ALA A 228 -4.70 -15.36 8.55
C ALA A 228 -5.23 -16.41 9.51
N LEU A 229 -5.35 -17.65 9.02
CA LEU A 229 -5.64 -18.86 9.78
C LEU A 229 -4.42 -19.77 9.76
N PHE A 230 -4.15 -20.39 10.90
CA PHE A 230 -3.01 -21.25 11.11
C PHE A 230 -3.47 -22.59 11.68
N LEU A 231 -3.15 -23.67 10.98
CA LEU A 231 -3.42 -25.05 11.43
C LEU A 231 -2.11 -25.71 11.84
N SER A 232 -1.95 -26.00 13.14
CA SER A 232 -0.72 -26.57 13.64
C SER A 232 -0.56 -28.05 13.32
N ASN A 233 0.67 -28.54 13.41
CA ASN A 233 0.99 -29.97 13.30
C ASN A 233 0.43 -30.81 14.46
N LYS A 234 -0.25 -30.19 15.42
CA LYS A 234 -0.96 -30.83 16.54
C LYS A 234 -2.49 -30.73 16.40
N GLY A 235 -2.99 -30.14 15.32
CA GLY A 235 -4.41 -29.92 15.08
C GLY A 235 -4.98 -28.67 15.75
N GLU A 236 -4.14 -27.78 16.24
CA GLU A 236 -4.56 -26.52 16.83
C GLU A 236 -4.88 -25.51 15.71
N VAL A 237 -5.97 -24.76 15.86
CA VAL A 237 -6.38 -23.72 14.91
C VAL A 237 -6.26 -22.36 15.59
N LEU A 238 -5.43 -21.52 15.02
CA LEU A 238 -5.23 -20.14 15.45
C LEU A 238 -5.65 -19.19 14.33
N GLY A 239 -5.95 -17.95 14.69
CA GLY A 239 -6.25 -16.88 13.75
C GLY A 239 -5.59 -15.58 14.18
N ARG A 240 -5.19 -14.76 13.21
CA ARG A 240 -4.71 -13.40 13.42
C ARG A 240 -5.47 -12.47 12.51
N ILE A 241 -5.86 -11.32 13.01
CA ILE A 241 -6.41 -10.22 12.25
C ILE A 241 -5.61 -8.98 12.63
N GLU A 242 -5.07 -8.31 11.64
CA GLU A 242 -4.34 -7.07 11.82
C GLU A 242 -4.92 -5.99 10.91
N GLY A 243 -4.87 -4.75 11.37
CA GLY A 243 -5.21 -3.61 10.56
C GLY A 243 -4.50 -2.35 11.03
N TYR A 244 -4.09 -1.52 10.09
CA TYR A 244 -3.54 -0.21 10.38
C TYR A 244 -3.95 0.81 9.34
N TYR A 245 -3.80 2.08 9.69
CA TYR A 245 -4.14 3.19 8.83
C TYR A 245 -3.07 4.28 8.91
N ASP A 246 -2.60 4.74 7.74
CA ASP A 246 -1.62 5.81 7.66
C ASP A 246 -2.30 7.18 7.50
N GLN A 247 -2.64 7.81 8.63
CA GLN A 247 -3.17 9.18 8.65
C GLN A 247 -2.05 10.18 8.43
N ARG A 248 -1.95 10.72 7.23
CA ARG A 248 -0.99 11.79 6.90
C ARG A 248 -1.44 13.12 7.49
N ILE A 249 -0.73 13.59 8.53
CA ILE A 249 -0.92 14.92 9.12
C ILE A 249 -0.26 15.97 8.23
N THR A 250 0.93 15.64 7.72
CA THR A 250 1.65 16.38 6.69
C THR A 250 2.18 15.41 5.65
N GLN A 251 2.88 15.89 4.63
CA GLN A 251 3.51 15.01 3.64
C GLN A 251 4.53 14.03 4.25
N ARG A 252 5.13 14.35 5.39
CA ARG A 252 6.17 13.56 6.05
C ARG A 252 5.78 13.06 7.44
N LEU A 253 4.80 13.67 8.09
CA LEU A 253 4.36 13.30 9.43
C LEU A 253 3.08 12.47 9.33
N ILE A 254 3.16 11.23 9.81
CA ILE A 254 2.12 10.23 9.69
C ILE A 254 1.77 9.71 11.07
N LEU A 255 0.49 9.73 11.41
CA LEU A 255 -0.05 9.07 12.59
C LEU A 255 -0.63 7.72 12.17
N GLN A 256 -0.13 6.64 12.77
CA GLN A 256 -0.52 5.28 12.43
C GLN A 256 -1.16 4.60 13.64
N PRO A 257 -2.50 4.54 13.74
CA PRO A 257 -3.18 3.57 14.58
C PRO A 257 -3.03 2.16 13.97
N ARG A 258 -2.76 1.17 14.83
CA ARG A 258 -2.67 -0.26 14.51
C ARG A 258 -3.48 -1.07 15.52
N VAL A 259 -4.15 -2.09 15.07
CA VAL A 259 -4.79 -3.10 15.89
C VAL A 259 -4.38 -4.48 15.42
N GLU A 260 -4.09 -5.37 16.37
CA GLU A 260 -3.83 -6.77 16.11
C GLU A 260 -4.66 -7.61 17.10
N LEU A 261 -5.33 -8.62 16.58
CA LEU A 261 -6.18 -9.55 17.33
C LEU A 261 -5.71 -10.97 17.06
N ASN A 262 -5.34 -11.67 18.12
CA ASN A 262 -4.96 -13.08 18.05
C ASN A 262 -6.08 -13.95 18.66
N LEU A 263 -6.50 -14.96 17.91
CA LEU A 263 -7.60 -15.85 18.28
C LEU A 263 -7.13 -17.31 18.31
N SER A 264 -7.80 -18.13 19.10
CA SER A 264 -7.60 -19.58 19.12
C SER A 264 -8.94 -20.30 19.19
N ALA A 265 -9.10 -21.37 18.40
CA ALA A 265 -10.32 -22.17 18.45
C ALA A 265 -10.38 -23.04 19.73
N GLN A 266 -9.26 -23.36 20.34
CA GLN A 266 -9.16 -24.22 21.52
C GLN A 266 -8.11 -23.72 22.53
N ASN A 267 -8.14 -24.28 23.75
CA ASN A 267 -7.08 -24.05 24.71
C ASN A 267 -5.84 -24.87 24.33
N VAL A 268 -4.68 -24.21 24.34
CA VAL A 268 -3.36 -24.81 24.10
C VAL A 268 -2.48 -24.56 25.31
N PRO A 269 -2.56 -25.41 26.34
CA PRO A 269 -1.83 -25.20 27.60
C PRO A 269 -0.31 -25.17 27.43
N GLU A 270 0.20 -25.92 26.44
CA GLU A 270 1.66 -26.02 26.20
C GLU A 270 2.26 -24.68 25.76
N THR A 271 1.53 -23.89 25.00
CA THR A 271 1.95 -22.56 24.52
C THR A 271 1.28 -21.42 25.28
N ARG A 272 0.49 -21.74 26.35
CA ARG A 272 -0.21 -20.78 27.20
C ARG A 272 -1.24 -19.93 26.45
N ILE A 273 -1.88 -20.50 25.42
CA ILE A 273 -2.93 -19.84 24.62
C ILE A 273 -4.29 -20.39 25.04
N GLY A 274 -5.23 -19.51 25.35
CA GLY A 274 -6.61 -19.83 25.66
C GLY A 274 -7.52 -19.69 24.45
N SER A 275 -8.65 -20.41 24.44
CA SER A 275 -9.65 -20.34 23.37
C SER A 275 -10.37 -18.99 23.32
N GLY A 276 -10.81 -18.59 22.12
CA GLY A 276 -11.44 -17.32 21.83
C GLY A 276 -10.40 -16.25 21.48
N LEU A 277 -10.70 -15.00 21.83
CA LEU A 277 -9.72 -13.91 21.73
C LEU A 277 -8.62 -14.15 22.79
N SER A 278 -7.42 -14.44 22.34
CA SER A 278 -6.30 -14.75 23.22
C SER A 278 -5.54 -13.49 23.62
N ASN A 279 -5.34 -12.58 22.67
CA ASN A 279 -4.57 -11.35 22.83
C ASN A 279 -5.12 -10.27 21.91
N ALA A 280 -5.07 -9.00 22.34
CA ALA A 280 -5.25 -7.84 21.48
C ALA A 280 -4.18 -6.80 21.76
N GLU A 281 -3.60 -6.28 20.70
CA GLU A 281 -2.67 -5.15 20.74
C GLU A 281 -3.28 -3.94 20.05
N LEU A 282 -3.12 -2.78 20.69
CA LEU A 282 -3.47 -1.47 20.14
C LEU A 282 -2.20 -0.63 20.11
N GLY A 283 -1.85 -0.16 18.94
CA GLY A 283 -0.68 0.69 18.73
C GLY A 283 -1.06 2.06 18.18
N LEU A 284 -0.35 3.08 18.62
CA LEU A 284 -0.43 4.41 18.03
C LEU A 284 0.99 4.91 17.85
N ARG A 285 1.39 5.12 16.60
CA ARG A 285 2.75 5.51 16.23
C ARG A 285 2.73 6.84 15.48
N LEU A 286 3.62 7.75 15.83
CA LEU A 286 3.86 8.99 15.11
C LEU A 286 5.18 8.85 14.36
N ARG A 287 5.08 8.68 13.05
CA ARG A 287 6.19 8.41 12.14
C ARG A 287 6.57 9.66 11.36
N TYR A 288 7.86 9.91 11.22
CA TYR A 288 8.39 10.98 10.39
C TYR A 288 9.21 10.43 9.22
N GLU A 289 8.75 10.58 8.00
CA GLU A 289 9.45 10.19 6.78
C GLU A 289 10.62 11.16 6.50
N VAL A 290 11.82 10.80 6.97
CA VAL A 290 13.06 11.49 6.59
C VAL A 290 13.28 11.31 5.09
N ARG A 291 13.14 10.06 4.65
CA ARG A 291 12.98 9.60 3.26
C ARG A 291 11.82 8.61 3.26
N ARG A 292 11.29 8.29 2.09
CA ARG A 292 10.21 7.29 1.99
C ARG A 292 10.66 5.92 2.48
N GLU A 293 11.93 5.59 2.23
CA GLU A 293 12.55 4.32 2.60
C GLU A 293 12.98 4.26 4.07
N PHE A 294 13.02 5.40 4.77
CA PHE A 294 13.51 5.47 6.15
C PHE A 294 12.68 6.46 6.98
N ALA A 295 11.96 5.93 7.95
CA ALA A 295 11.03 6.66 8.77
C ALA A 295 11.12 6.26 10.25
N PRO A 296 11.86 7.01 11.09
CA PRO A 296 11.83 6.85 12.53
C PRO A 296 10.46 7.23 13.09
N TYR A 297 10.09 6.62 14.19
CA TYR A 297 8.84 6.90 14.89
C TYR A 297 8.97 6.76 16.40
N ILE A 298 8.02 7.38 17.09
CA ILE A 298 7.73 7.20 18.50
C ILE A 298 6.27 6.83 18.66
N GLY A 299 5.91 6.19 19.74
CA GLY A 299 4.52 5.79 19.93
C GLY A 299 4.22 5.17 21.27
N VAL A 300 3.01 4.63 21.35
CA VAL A 300 2.52 3.86 22.50
C VAL A 300 1.91 2.57 21.97
N SER A 301 2.23 1.46 22.62
CA SER A 301 1.59 0.16 22.41
C SER A 301 0.92 -0.30 23.70
N TYR A 302 -0.29 -0.84 23.56
CA TYR A 302 -1.05 -1.45 24.64
C TYR A 302 -1.41 -2.87 24.26
N ASP A 303 -0.86 -3.83 25.00
CA ASP A 303 -1.13 -5.26 24.88
C ASP A 303 -2.05 -5.73 26.01
N ARG A 304 -2.98 -6.63 25.69
CA ARG A 304 -3.88 -7.24 26.65
C ARG A 304 -4.21 -8.69 26.31
N LYS A 305 -3.99 -9.57 27.26
CA LYS A 305 -4.37 -10.98 27.21
C LYS A 305 -5.78 -11.17 27.74
N PHE A 306 -6.54 -12.11 27.15
CA PHE A 306 -7.94 -12.35 27.46
C PHE A 306 -8.17 -13.80 27.90
N GLY A 307 -9.29 -14.04 28.54
CA GLY A 307 -9.80 -15.37 28.91
C GLY A 307 -8.73 -16.25 29.56
N ARG A 308 -8.63 -17.49 29.10
CA ARG A 308 -7.65 -18.48 29.62
C ARG A 308 -6.20 -18.05 29.38
N THR A 309 -5.91 -17.29 28.33
CA THR A 309 -4.54 -16.75 28.12
C THR A 309 -4.14 -15.85 29.28
N ALA A 310 -5.08 -15.02 29.75
CA ALA A 310 -4.85 -14.18 30.93
C ALA A 310 -4.68 -15.00 32.21
N ASP A 311 -5.43 -16.10 32.36
CA ASP A 311 -5.28 -16.99 33.52
C ASP A 311 -3.92 -17.68 33.53
N TYR A 312 -3.44 -18.16 32.38
CA TYR A 312 -2.10 -18.72 32.25
C TYR A 312 -1.02 -17.70 32.57
N ALA A 313 -1.16 -16.46 32.08
CA ALA A 313 -0.20 -15.41 32.38
C ALA A 313 -0.13 -15.12 33.90
N ARG A 314 -1.27 -15.03 34.59
CA ARG A 314 -1.33 -14.85 36.04
C ARG A 314 -0.68 -16.03 36.79
N ALA A 315 -0.94 -17.26 36.33
CA ALA A 315 -0.35 -18.48 36.96
C ALA A 315 1.18 -18.50 36.78
N ASP A 316 1.71 -17.95 35.72
CA ASP A 316 3.14 -17.84 35.42
C ASP A 316 3.77 -16.56 36.01
N GLY A 317 3.00 -15.75 36.77
CA GLY A 317 3.48 -14.50 37.38
C GLY A 317 3.76 -13.40 36.35
N LYS A 318 3.16 -13.51 35.12
CA LYS A 318 3.31 -12.54 34.04
C LYS A 318 2.13 -11.55 33.99
N ASP A 319 2.39 -10.37 33.49
CA ASP A 319 1.38 -9.35 33.34
C ASP A 319 0.32 -9.74 32.29
N VAL A 320 -0.95 -9.41 32.60
CA VAL A 320 -2.09 -9.62 31.72
C VAL A 320 -2.26 -8.46 30.74
N LYS A 321 -1.73 -7.30 31.09
CA LYS A 321 -1.74 -6.08 30.29
C LYS A 321 -0.41 -5.38 30.40
N ALA A 322 0.05 -4.81 29.30
CA ALA A 322 1.26 -4.01 29.27
C ALA A 322 1.02 -2.74 28.45
N THR A 323 1.54 -1.63 28.93
CA THR A 323 1.64 -0.39 28.15
C THR A 323 3.10 -0.09 27.96
N SER A 324 3.50 0.15 26.72
CA SER A 324 4.87 0.43 26.34
C SER A 324 4.97 1.75 25.60
N PHE A 325 5.94 2.57 25.92
CA PHE A 325 6.41 3.62 25.03
C PHE A 325 7.37 2.99 24.04
N VAL A 326 7.16 3.26 22.76
CA VAL A 326 7.95 2.66 21.68
C VAL A 326 8.73 3.71 20.91
N ILE A 327 9.97 3.36 20.57
CA ILE A 327 10.84 4.11 19.68
C ILE A 327 11.34 3.14 18.65
N GLY A 328 11.16 3.45 17.38
CA GLY A 328 11.50 2.51 16.33
C GLY A 328 11.76 3.16 14.99
N VAL A 329 12.00 2.29 14.03
CA VAL A 329 12.23 2.65 12.63
C VAL A 329 11.41 1.74 11.74
N ARG A 330 10.76 2.35 10.73
CA ARG A 330 10.25 1.65 9.55
C ARG A 330 11.18 1.91 8.39
N THR A 331 11.63 0.85 7.72
CA THR A 331 12.54 0.98 6.57
C THR A 331 12.27 -0.11 5.54
N TRP A 332 12.51 0.21 4.26
CA TRP A 332 12.36 -0.75 3.17
C TRP A 332 13.45 -0.53 2.09
N PHE A 333 13.73 -1.59 1.33
CA PHE A 333 14.76 -1.62 0.30
C PHE A 333 14.25 -2.30 -0.96
#